data_4c7e899914a97a4f6a01ea752b81d94d
#
_entry.id   4c7e899914a97a4f6a01ea752b81d94d
#
_cell.length_a   1.000
_cell.length_b   1.000
_cell.length_c   1.000
_cell.angle_alpha   90.00
_cell.angle_beta   90.00
_cell.angle_gamma   90.00
#
_symmetry.space_group_name_H-M   'P 1'
#
loop_
_entity.id
_entity.type
_entity.pdbx_description
1 polymer ?
#
loop_
_entity_poly.entity_id
_entity_poly.type
_entity_poly.pdbx_seq_one_letter_code
_entity_poly.pdbx_strand_id
1 'polypeptide(L)' 'MRLYFHLQDGTETIRDEDGIEVSDVAVARAEALRSIQEMRREHAARLHDWTGWKLAVADDSGAVLFSLDVNTQA' A
#
# COMPACT_ATOMS: atom_id res chain seq x y z
N MET A 1 7.28 -10.35 11.60
CA MET A 1 5.91 -9.79 11.78
C MET A 1 5.17 -9.84 10.47
N ARG A 2 3.85 -10.00 10.54
CA ARG A 2 3.02 -10.00 9.34
C ARG A 2 2.32 -8.66 9.22
N LEU A 3 2.44 -8.03 8.07
CA LEU A 3 1.82 -6.73 7.81
C LEU A 3 0.90 -6.83 6.59
N TYR A 4 -0.13 -6.00 6.60
CA TYR A 4 -1.17 -6.00 5.57
C TYR A 4 -1.16 -4.66 4.86
N PHE A 5 -1.22 -4.70 3.55
CA PHE A 5 -1.08 -3.52 2.69
C PHE A 5 -2.42 -3.24 2.02
N HIS A 6 -3.20 -2.36 2.63
CA HIS A 6 -4.54 -2.03 2.14
C HIS A 6 -4.48 -0.80 1.25
N LEU A 7 -5.21 -0.86 0.15
CA LEU A 7 -5.29 0.27 -0.78
C LEU A 7 -6.65 0.94 -0.62
N GLN A 8 -6.66 2.25 -0.36
CA GLN A 8 -7.90 2.94 -0.07
C GLN A 8 -7.90 4.37 -0.61
N ASP A 9 -9.10 4.89 -0.91
CA ASP A 9 -9.24 6.22 -1.47
C ASP A 9 -10.25 7.09 -0.73
N GLY A 10 -10.72 6.68 0.40
CA GLY A 10 -11.69 7.44 1.18
C GLY A 10 -13.13 6.96 1.01
N THR A 11 -13.45 6.37 -0.14
CA THR A 11 -14.78 5.81 -0.35
C THR A 11 -14.76 4.30 -0.48
N GLU A 12 -13.64 3.74 -0.91
CA GLU A 12 -13.53 2.28 -0.98
C GLU A 12 -12.16 1.82 -0.50
N THR A 13 -12.10 0.58 -0.06
CA THR A 13 -10.89 -0.02 0.45
C THR A 13 -10.73 -1.38 -0.18
N ILE A 14 -9.56 -1.61 -0.75
CA ILE A 14 -9.18 -2.93 -1.25
C ILE A 14 -8.30 -3.55 -0.18
N ARG A 15 -8.84 -4.51 0.52
CA ARG A 15 -8.14 -5.11 1.66
C ARG A 15 -7.20 -6.21 1.22
N ASP A 16 -6.02 -6.21 1.84
CA ASP A 16 -5.06 -7.30 1.68
C ASP A 16 -5.39 -8.31 2.78
N GLU A 17 -5.82 -9.50 2.41
CA GLU A 17 -6.23 -10.51 3.36
C GLU A 17 -5.11 -11.50 3.68
N ASP A 18 -4.06 -11.51 2.88
CA ASP A 18 -2.96 -12.45 3.06
C ASP A 18 -1.80 -11.87 3.86
N GLY A 19 -1.47 -10.64 3.59
CA GLY A 19 -0.36 -9.99 4.26
C GLY A 19 0.99 -10.49 3.75
N ILE A 20 2.04 -9.88 4.27
CA ILE A 20 3.41 -10.21 3.92
C ILE A 20 4.21 -10.32 5.20
N GLU A 21 5.02 -11.37 5.28
CA GLU A 21 5.92 -11.53 6.43
C GLU A 21 7.16 -10.68 6.22
N VAL A 22 7.46 -9.79 7.17
CA VAL A 22 8.62 -8.91 7.09
C VAL A 22 9.37 -8.95 8.41
N SER A 23 10.65 -8.62 8.35
CA SER A 23 11.50 -8.65 9.55
C SER A 23 11.31 -7.40 10.42
N ASP A 24 11.01 -6.26 9.80
CA ASP A 24 10.78 -5.03 10.55
C ASP A 24 10.04 -4.01 9.67
N VAL A 25 9.73 -2.86 10.27
CA VAL A 25 8.95 -1.82 9.60
C VAL A 25 9.72 -1.18 8.44
N ALA A 26 11.03 -1.10 8.55
CA ALA A 26 11.84 -0.53 7.46
C ALA A 26 11.74 -1.38 6.20
N VAL A 27 11.76 -2.72 6.36
CA VAL A 27 11.59 -3.62 5.24
C VAL A 27 10.19 -3.49 4.66
N ALA A 28 9.18 -3.35 5.53
CA ALA A 28 7.80 -3.17 5.08
C ALA A 28 7.65 -1.90 4.26
N ARG A 29 8.33 -0.82 4.68
CA ARG A 29 8.27 0.43 3.94
C ARG A 29 8.86 0.30 2.56
N ALA A 30 9.99 -0.40 2.44
CA ALA A 30 10.61 -0.64 1.14
C ALA A 30 9.70 -1.46 0.24
N GLU A 31 9.06 -2.49 0.80
CA GLU A 31 8.11 -3.30 0.05
C GLU A 31 6.90 -2.51 -0.40
N ALA A 32 6.41 -1.62 0.47
CA ALA A 32 5.27 -0.78 0.13
C ALA A 32 5.59 0.15 -1.04
N LEU A 33 6.77 0.76 -1.01
CA LEU A 33 7.18 1.65 -2.10
C LEU A 33 7.31 0.90 -3.41
N ARG A 34 7.87 -0.30 -3.36
CA ARG A 34 7.99 -1.12 -4.56
C ARG A 34 6.62 -1.53 -5.09
N SER A 35 5.70 -1.87 -4.21
CA SER A 35 4.34 -2.24 -4.60
C SER A 35 3.64 -1.09 -5.31
N ILE A 36 3.81 0.12 -4.80
CA ILE A 36 3.23 1.30 -5.42
C ILE A 36 3.78 1.49 -6.82
N GLN A 37 5.09 1.35 -6.99
CA GLN A 37 5.71 1.53 -8.29
C GLN A 37 5.23 0.49 -9.30
N GLU A 38 5.12 -0.76 -8.87
CA GLU A 38 4.62 -1.82 -9.74
C GLU A 38 3.17 -1.58 -10.14
N MET A 39 2.37 -1.14 -9.18
CA MET A 39 0.95 -0.89 -9.42
C MET A 39 0.77 0.23 -10.43
N ARG A 40 1.53 1.30 -10.28
CA ARG A 40 1.44 2.43 -11.19
C ARG A 40 1.92 2.03 -12.59
N ARG A 41 2.92 1.19 -12.68
CA ARG A 41 3.44 0.72 -13.97
C ARG A 41 2.43 -0.19 -14.66
N GLU A 42 1.84 -1.12 -13.92
CA GLU A 42 0.93 -2.10 -14.49
C GLU A 42 -0.36 -1.47 -14.98
N HIS A 43 -0.81 -0.42 -14.30
CA HIS A 43 -2.09 0.19 -14.60
C HIS A 43 -1.97 1.57 -15.24
N ALA A 44 -0.79 1.91 -15.72
CA ALA A 44 -0.56 3.23 -16.28
C ALA A 44 -1.47 3.55 -17.46
N ALA A 45 -1.83 2.54 -18.24
CA ALA A 45 -2.71 2.73 -19.40
C ALA A 45 -4.18 2.77 -19.03
N ARG A 46 -4.55 2.25 -17.85
CA ARG A 46 -5.95 2.12 -17.44
C ARG A 46 -6.33 3.12 -16.38
N LEU A 47 -5.39 3.38 -15.46
CA LEU A 47 -5.63 4.29 -14.34
C LEU A 47 -4.59 5.39 -14.43
N HIS A 48 -5.01 6.51 -14.92
CA HIS A 48 -4.11 7.62 -15.14
C HIS A 48 -4.08 8.60 -13.97
N ASP A 49 -4.86 8.34 -12.92
CA ASP A 49 -4.93 9.26 -11.80
C ASP A 49 -5.10 8.47 -10.50
N TRP A 50 -4.09 8.55 -9.66
CA TRP A 50 -4.10 7.92 -8.35
C TRP A 50 -4.34 8.93 -7.22
N THR A 51 -4.84 10.12 -7.57
CA THR A 51 -5.10 11.15 -6.58
C THR A 51 -6.09 10.64 -5.54
N GLY A 52 -5.74 10.82 -4.27
CA GLY A 52 -6.60 10.39 -3.19
C GLY A 52 -6.40 8.94 -2.76
N TRP A 53 -5.62 8.16 -3.51
CA TRP A 53 -5.36 6.78 -3.15
C TRP A 53 -4.15 6.69 -2.21
N LYS A 54 -4.28 5.87 -1.18
CA LYS A 54 -3.23 5.64 -0.20
C LYS A 54 -3.04 4.16 0.03
N LEU A 55 -1.80 3.79 0.32
CA LEU A 55 -1.47 2.44 0.72
C LEU A 55 -1.26 2.46 2.24
N ALA A 56 -2.17 1.85 2.97
CA ALA A 56 -2.12 1.80 4.42
C ALA A 56 -1.54 0.46 4.86
N VAL A 57 -0.49 0.51 5.67
CA VAL A 57 0.17 -0.68 6.15
C VAL A 57 -0.23 -0.91 7.60
N ALA A 58 -0.87 -2.05 7.85
CA ALA A 58 -1.42 -2.37 9.16
C ALA A 58 -0.87 -3.68 9.67
N ASP A 59 -0.88 -3.84 11.00
CA ASP A 59 -0.47 -5.10 11.60
C ASP A 59 -1.67 -6.05 11.71
N ASP A 60 -1.46 -7.22 12.31
CA ASP A 60 -2.49 -8.23 12.38
C ASP A 60 -3.60 -7.91 13.39
N SER A 61 -3.42 -6.86 14.18
CA SER A 61 -4.49 -6.39 15.07
C SER A 61 -5.36 -5.34 14.37
N GLY A 62 -4.98 -4.90 13.18
CA GLY A 62 -5.71 -3.88 12.46
C GLY A 62 -5.17 -2.47 12.68
N ALA A 63 -4.13 -2.32 13.49
CA ALA A 63 -3.55 -1.00 13.75
C ALA A 63 -2.72 -0.55 12.55
N VAL A 64 -3.00 0.64 12.02
CA VAL A 64 -2.24 1.19 10.90
C VAL A 64 -0.93 1.77 11.44
N LEU A 65 0.18 1.25 10.93
CA LEU A 65 1.50 1.69 11.34
C LEU A 65 1.95 2.92 10.56
N PHE A 66 1.65 2.95 9.27
CA PHE A 66 1.93 4.11 8.43
C PHE A 66 1.13 3.99 7.14
N SER A 67 1.06 5.08 6.39
CA SER A 67 0.43 5.05 5.07
C SER A 67 1.26 5.88 4.11
N LEU A 68 1.13 5.56 2.82
CA LEU A 68 1.86 6.25 1.76
C LEU A 68 0.87 6.68 0.70
N ASP A 69 1.03 7.90 0.20
CA ASP A 69 0.19 8.41 -0.86
C ASP A 69 0.70 7.83 -2.18
N VAL A 70 -0.17 7.11 -2.89
CA VAL A 70 0.22 6.44 -4.12
C VAL A 70 0.67 7.44 -5.18
N ASN A 71 0.04 8.59 -5.22
CA ASN A 71 0.30 9.57 -6.28
C ASN A 71 1.56 10.39 -6.08
N THR A 72 2.10 10.44 -4.86
CA THR A 72 3.28 11.26 -4.58
C THR A 72 4.58 10.50 -4.74
N GLN A 73 4.53 9.21 -4.95
CA GLN A 73 5.73 8.39 -5.11
C GLN A 73 6.14 8.39 -6.57
N ALA A 74 7.04 9.25 -6.90
CA ALA A 74 7.50 9.41 -8.28
C ALA A 74 8.61 8.44 -8.63
#